data_e48a211d8b09091cd8b8ac6e194bdce6
#
_entry.id   e48a211d8b09091cd8b8ac6e194bdce6
#
_cell.length_a   1.000
_cell.length_b   1.000
_cell.length_c   1.000
_cell.angle_alpha   90.00
_cell.angle_beta   90.00
_cell.angle_gamma   90.00
#
_symmetry.space_group_name_H-M   'P 1'
#
loop_
_entity.id
_entity.type
_entity.pdbx_description
1 polymer ?
#
loop_
_entity_poly.entity_id
_entity_poly.type
_entity_poly.pdbx_seq_one_letter_code
_entity_poly.pdbx_strand_id
1 'polypeptide(L)'
;MRHTLHLFMAASLLGGLASLSAGCGSDAPPMGEAIPVRDSLPVMVTKGVSKLITDSGIVRYKMIAEEWHIFDKTNPPRWEFPKGIFIERYDNKFKVDLHLTADSAWLYNQNLWKLRGHIQMHNQADGTRLTTEELYWNMRTGE
;
A
#
# COMPACT_ATOMS: atom_id res chain seq x y z
N MET A 1 46.68 -55.67 -23.47
CA MET A 1 46.74 -54.54 -22.45
C MET A 1 46.04 -53.27 -22.89
N ARG A 2 45.94 -52.92 -24.17
CA ARG A 2 45.33 -51.64 -24.59
C ARG A 2 43.78 -51.67 -24.54
N HIS A 3 43.13 -52.82 -24.73
CA HIS A 3 41.66 -52.90 -24.70
C HIS A 3 41.05 -52.90 -23.29
N THR A 4 41.75 -53.39 -22.29
CA THR A 4 41.29 -53.36 -20.89
C THR A 4 41.30 -51.99 -20.31
N LEU A 5 42.24 -51.14 -20.74
CA LEU A 5 42.33 -49.74 -20.27
C LEU A 5 41.15 -48.86 -20.76
N HIS A 6 40.70 -49.12 -22.02
CA HIS A 6 39.54 -48.40 -22.59
C HIS A 6 38.22 -48.83 -21.94
N LEU A 7 38.10 -50.10 -21.52
CA LEU A 7 36.91 -50.62 -20.86
C LEU A 7 36.71 -50.00 -19.47
N PHE A 8 37.79 -49.81 -18.71
CA PHE A 8 37.74 -49.15 -17.40
C PHE A 8 37.46 -47.66 -17.52
N MET A 9 37.93 -46.99 -18.57
CA MET A 9 37.67 -45.58 -18.81
C MET A 9 36.20 -45.31 -19.23
N ALA A 10 35.63 -46.23 -20.04
CA ALA A 10 34.22 -46.12 -20.43
C ALA A 10 33.25 -46.40 -19.26
N ALA A 11 33.59 -47.35 -18.38
CA ALA A 11 32.77 -47.64 -17.20
C ALA A 11 32.74 -46.48 -16.17
N SER A 12 33.86 -45.75 -16.01
CA SER A 12 33.91 -44.59 -15.11
C SER A 12 33.16 -43.39 -15.67
N LEU A 13 33.06 -43.19 -17.00
CA LEU A 13 32.27 -42.14 -17.61
C LEU A 13 30.74 -42.36 -17.47
N LEU A 14 30.28 -43.63 -17.56
CA LEU A 14 28.86 -43.97 -17.38
C LEU A 14 28.42 -43.82 -15.91
N GLY A 15 29.27 -44.10 -14.95
CA GLY A 15 28.98 -43.94 -13.51
C GLY A 15 28.85 -42.49 -13.07
N GLY A 16 29.55 -41.56 -13.75
CA GLY A 16 29.52 -40.12 -13.44
C GLY A 16 28.26 -39.41 -13.92
N LEU A 17 27.58 -39.89 -14.96
CA LEU A 17 26.35 -39.29 -15.48
C LEU A 17 25.09 -39.68 -14.69
N ALA A 18 25.11 -40.77 -13.95
CA ALA A 18 23.96 -41.24 -13.17
C ALA A 18 23.76 -40.52 -11.83
N SER A 19 24.75 -39.78 -11.36
CA SER A 19 24.70 -39.06 -10.06
C SER A 19 24.19 -37.62 -10.15
N LEU A 20 23.88 -37.09 -11.33
CA LEU A 20 23.38 -35.73 -11.53
C LEU A 20 21.85 -35.59 -11.50
N SER A 21 21.11 -36.68 -11.32
CA SER A 21 19.63 -36.67 -11.32
C SER A 21 18.97 -36.68 -9.91
N ALA A 22 19.75 -36.61 -8.84
CA ALA A 22 19.21 -36.61 -7.45
C ALA A 22 19.09 -35.23 -6.82
N GLY A 23 18.78 -34.23 -7.60
CA GLY A 23 18.66 -32.86 -7.10
C GLY A 23 17.42 -32.14 -7.57
N CYS A 24 16.25 -32.50 -7.05
CA CYS A 24 15.08 -31.65 -6.89
C CYS A 24 14.01 -32.44 -6.12
N GLY A 25 14.21 -32.59 -4.82
CA GLY A 25 13.11 -32.82 -3.92
C GLY A 25 12.29 -31.52 -3.90
N SER A 26 11.18 -31.49 -4.59
CA SER A 26 10.23 -30.39 -4.51
C SER A 26 9.39 -30.54 -3.23
N ASP A 27 10.02 -30.32 -2.06
CA ASP A 27 9.27 -29.88 -0.90
C ASP A 27 8.94 -28.40 -1.13
N ALA A 28 8.01 -28.16 -2.07
CA ALA A 28 7.36 -26.86 -2.14
C ALA A 28 6.71 -26.62 -0.77
N PRO A 29 7.02 -25.53 -0.08
CA PRO A 29 6.34 -25.21 1.17
C PRO A 29 4.84 -25.26 0.92
N PRO A 30 4.03 -25.76 1.88
CA PRO A 30 2.59 -25.85 1.71
C PRO A 30 2.08 -24.48 1.29
N MET A 31 1.55 -24.37 0.09
CA MET A 31 0.87 -23.15 -0.35
C MET A 31 -0.31 -22.96 0.59
N GLY A 32 -0.34 -21.85 1.35
CA GLY A 32 -1.47 -21.50 2.17
C GLY A 32 -2.78 -21.55 1.36
N GLU A 33 -3.90 -21.76 2.04
CA GLU A 33 -5.21 -21.81 1.39
C GLU A 33 -5.39 -20.62 0.45
N ALA A 34 -5.85 -20.90 -0.78
CA ALA A 34 -6.13 -19.87 -1.76
C ALA A 34 -7.18 -18.89 -1.19
N ILE A 35 -6.85 -17.60 -1.08
CA ILE A 35 -7.78 -16.58 -0.63
C ILE A 35 -8.85 -16.42 -1.73
N PRO A 36 -10.12 -16.80 -1.46
CA PRO A 36 -11.15 -16.89 -2.50
C PRO A 36 -11.55 -15.51 -3.08
N VAL A 37 -11.29 -14.42 -2.35
CA VAL A 37 -11.65 -13.05 -2.78
C VAL A 37 -10.44 -12.13 -2.65
N ARG A 38 -9.50 -12.24 -3.56
CA ARG A 38 -8.29 -11.40 -3.59
C ARG A 38 -8.60 -9.91 -3.72
N ASP A 39 -9.66 -9.57 -4.45
CA ASP A 39 -10.02 -8.17 -4.74
C ASP A 39 -10.52 -7.41 -3.50
N SER A 40 -10.89 -8.13 -2.43
CA SER A 40 -11.27 -7.53 -1.14
C SER A 40 -10.09 -7.24 -0.21
N LEU A 41 -8.88 -7.67 -0.56
CA LEU A 41 -7.68 -7.43 0.23
C LEU A 41 -6.97 -6.16 -0.23
N PRO A 42 -6.31 -5.42 0.69
CA PRO A 42 -5.46 -4.34 0.29
C PRO A 42 -4.25 -4.87 -0.49
N VAL A 43 -3.89 -4.20 -1.58
CA VAL A 43 -2.66 -4.50 -2.35
C VAL A 43 -1.43 -3.99 -1.62
N MET A 44 -1.60 -3.02 -0.73
CA MET A 44 -0.52 -2.45 0.09
C MET A 44 -1.05 -2.03 1.46
N VAL A 45 -0.27 -2.32 2.50
CA VAL A 45 -0.45 -1.79 3.86
C VAL A 45 0.85 -1.13 4.28
N THR A 46 0.78 0.14 4.65
CA THR A 46 1.94 0.93 5.10
C THR A 46 1.68 1.51 6.47
N LYS A 47 2.69 1.54 7.33
CA LYS A 47 2.62 2.13 8.68
C LYS A 47 3.52 3.36 8.78
N GLY A 48 3.11 4.34 9.58
CA GLY A 48 3.88 5.56 9.82
C GLY A 48 4.02 6.39 8.54
N VAL A 49 2.90 6.78 7.92
CA VAL A 49 2.86 7.46 6.63
C VAL A 49 2.92 8.98 6.80
N SER A 50 3.79 9.64 6.05
CA SER A 50 3.74 11.09 5.80
C SER A 50 3.83 11.31 4.29
N LYS A 51 2.80 11.93 3.71
CA LYS A 51 2.67 12.13 2.25
C LYS A 51 2.35 13.58 1.93
N LEU A 52 3.09 14.14 0.97
CA LEU A 52 2.75 15.42 0.34
C LEU A 52 1.92 15.17 -0.92
N ILE A 53 0.84 15.91 -1.06
CA ILE A 53 -0.04 15.87 -2.24
C ILE A 53 0.13 17.19 -2.97
N THR A 54 0.53 17.10 -4.25
CA THR A 54 0.78 18.24 -5.11
C THR A 54 -0.30 18.35 -6.18
N ASP A 55 -0.64 19.58 -6.53
CA ASP A 55 -1.41 19.91 -7.71
C ASP A 55 -0.64 20.92 -8.56
N SER A 56 -0.44 20.59 -9.84
CA SER A 56 0.29 21.44 -10.80
C SER A 56 1.69 21.86 -10.30
N GLY A 57 2.38 20.94 -9.58
CA GLY A 57 3.72 21.19 -9.04
C GLY A 57 3.75 21.95 -7.72
N ILE A 58 2.61 22.35 -7.17
CA ILE A 58 2.50 23.07 -5.89
C ILE A 58 1.99 22.09 -4.84
N VAL A 59 2.66 22.03 -3.68
CA VAL A 59 2.19 21.25 -2.53
C VAL A 59 0.89 21.88 -2.02
N ARG A 60 -0.19 21.09 -2.01
CA ARG A 60 -1.51 21.51 -1.54
C ARG A 60 -1.86 20.92 -0.20
N TYR A 61 -1.48 19.68 0.03
CA TYR A 61 -1.82 18.97 1.27
C TYR A 61 -0.64 18.16 1.77
N LYS A 62 -0.54 18.05 3.10
CA LYS A 62 0.27 17.04 3.78
C LYS A 62 -0.66 16.14 4.57
N MET A 63 -0.48 14.86 4.41
CA MET A 63 -1.24 13.83 5.10
C MET A 63 -0.29 13.04 5.99
N ILE A 64 -0.68 12.82 7.23
CA ILE A 64 0.02 11.96 8.19
C ILE A 64 -0.99 10.93 8.67
N ALA A 65 -0.62 9.65 8.65
CA ALA A 65 -1.46 8.56 9.13
C ALA A 65 -0.61 7.48 9.81
N GLU A 66 -1.15 6.84 10.84
CA GLU A 66 -0.48 5.73 11.49
C GLU A 66 -0.48 4.49 10.60
N GLU A 67 -1.55 4.26 9.84
CA GLU A 67 -1.70 3.10 8.96
C GLU A 67 -2.49 3.49 7.69
N TRP A 68 -2.03 3.01 6.54
CA TRP A 68 -2.62 3.28 5.23
C TRP A 68 -2.76 1.98 4.44
N HIS A 69 -3.99 1.66 4.05
CA HIS A 69 -4.36 0.53 3.20
C HIS A 69 -4.79 0.99 1.82
N ILE A 70 -4.27 0.36 0.77
CA ILE A 70 -4.66 0.63 -0.61
C ILE A 70 -5.44 -0.54 -1.17
N PHE A 71 -6.65 -0.27 -1.64
CA PHE A 71 -7.53 -1.20 -2.34
C PHE A 71 -7.75 -0.70 -3.77
N ASP A 72 -6.93 -1.16 -4.70
CA ASP A 72 -7.00 -0.75 -6.12
C ASP A 72 -7.91 -1.65 -6.95
N LYS A 73 -8.21 -2.87 -6.47
CA LYS A 73 -9.08 -3.85 -7.13
C LYS A 73 -10.55 -3.74 -6.74
N THR A 74 -10.88 -2.94 -5.74
CA THR A 74 -12.29 -2.70 -5.38
C THR A 74 -12.95 -1.72 -6.34
N ASN A 75 -14.27 -1.78 -6.43
CA ASN A 75 -15.04 -0.81 -7.21
C ASN A 75 -16.02 -0.06 -6.28
N PRO A 76 -15.80 1.23 -6.01
CA PRO A 76 -14.67 2.07 -6.46
C PRO A 76 -13.34 1.71 -5.78
N PRO A 77 -12.18 2.02 -6.42
CA PRO A 77 -10.89 1.93 -5.76
C PRO A 77 -10.82 2.92 -4.60
N ARG A 78 -10.19 2.52 -3.50
CA ARG A 78 -10.16 3.32 -2.28
C ARG A 78 -8.87 3.17 -1.49
N TRP A 79 -8.57 4.19 -0.72
CA TRP A 79 -7.59 4.16 0.36
C TRP A 79 -8.33 4.20 1.69
N GLU A 80 -7.80 3.49 2.68
CA GLU A 80 -8.33 3.47 4.04
C GLU A 80 -7.26 3.84 5.05
N PHE A 81 -7.65 4.61 6.05
CA PHE A 81 -6.83 5.06 7.17
C PHE A 81 -7.53 4.67 8.47
N PRO A 82 -7.38 3.40 8.93
CA PRO A 82 -8.19 2.87 10.03
C PRO A 82 -7.77 3.36 11.42
N LYS A 83 -6.58 3.96 11.56
CA LYS A 83 -5.98 4.36 12.84
C LYS A 83 -5.69 5.85 12.93
N GLY A 84 -6.56 6.63 12.35
CA GLY A 84 -6.44 8.08 12.38
C GLY A 84 -5.71 8.69 11.19
N ILE A 85 -6.04 9.96 10.97
CA ILE A 85 -5.46 10.78 9.93
C ILE A 85 -5.34 12.22 10.41
N PHE A 86 -4.25 12.87 10.03
CA PHE A 86 -4.03 14.30 10.16
C PHE A 86 -3.74 14.88 8.79
N ILE A 87 -4.45 15.93 8.40
CA ILE A 87 -4.31 16.61 7.11
C ILE A 87 -4.02 18.10 7.36
N GLU A 88 -2.97 18.61 6.72
CA GLU A 88 -2.69 20.03 6.58
C GLU A 88 -2.96 20.46 5.15
N ARG A 89 -3.65 21.59 4.95
CA ARG A 89 -3.76 22.27 3.66
C ARG A 89 -2.83 23.47 3.64
N TYR A 90 -2.19 23.71 2.50
CA TYR A 90 -1.28 24.84 2.27
C TYR A 90 -1.88 25.85 1.31
N ASP A 91 -1.71 27.11 1.61
CA ASP A 91 -2.02 28.21 0.70
C ASP A 91 -0.96 28.34 -0.41
N ASN A 92 -1.13 29.32 -1.31
CA ASN A 92 -0.21 29.57 -2.42
C ASN A 92 1.18 30.09 -1.97
N LYS A 93 1.34 30.44 -0.68
CA LYS A 93 2.61 30.89 -0.07
C LYS A 93 3.26 29.79 0.75
N PHE A 94 2.77 28.53 0.63
CA PHE A 94 3.22 27.40 1.40
C PHE A 94 3.06 27.57 2.92
N LYS A 95 2.02 28.30 3.32
CA LYS A 95 1.61 28.43 4.70
C LYS A 95 0.40 27.55 4.97
N VAL A 96 0.40 26.86 6.10
CA VAL A 96 -0.76 26.06 6.50
C VAL A 96 -1.94 26.98 6.78
N ASP A 97 -3.05 26.75 6.09
CA ASP A 97 -4.30 27.50 6.27
C ASP A 97 -5.44 26.64 6.84
N LEU A 98 -5.29 25.30 6.87
CA LEU A 98 -6.29 24.41 7.45
C LEU A 98 -5.62 23.19 8.06
N HIS A 99 -6.10 22.79 9.24
CA HIS A 99 -5.83 21.50 9.88
C HIS A 99 -7.10 20.68 9.97
N LEU A 100 -6.99 19.38 9.76
CA LEU A 100 -8.09 18.44 9.93
C LEU A 100 -7.55 17.15 10.56
N THR A 101 -8.28 16.64 11.58
CA THR A 101 -8.03 15.34 12.21
C THR A 101 -9.28 14.48 12.18
N ALA A 102 -9.12 13.17 12.14
CA ALA A 102 -10.21 12.19 12.29
C ALA A 102 -9.66 10.86 12.81
N ASP A 103 -10.50 10.06 13.47
CA ASP A 103 -10.11 8.73 13.97
C ASP A 103 -9.94 7.73 12.84
N SER A 104 -10.68 7.89 11.76
CA SER A 104 -10.57 7.06 10.55
C SER A 104 -11.00 7.82 9.31
N ALA A 105 -10.47 7.41 8.15
CA ALA A 105 -10.80 8.03 6.88
C ALA A 105 -10.75 7.06 5.72
N TRP A 106 -11.51 7.37 4.68
CA TRP A 106 -11.53 6.70 3.39
C TRP A 106 -11.41 7.73 2.28
N LEU A 107 -10.60 7.45 1.28
CA LEU A 107 -10.51 8.24 0.06
C LEU A 107 -10.94 7.39 -1.14
N TYR A 108 -12.06 7.72 -1.73
CA TYR A 108 -12.62 7.05 -2.91
C TYR A 108 -12.25 7.80 -4.19
N ASN A 109 -11.86 7.06 -5.23
CA ASN A 109 -11.51 7.61 -6.54
C ASN A 109 -10.51 8.77 -6.48
N GLN A 110 -9.66 8.80 -5.46
CA GLN A 110 -8.64 9.84 -5.22
C GLN A 110 -9.20 11.28 -5.08
N ASN A 111 -10.50 11.44 -4.86
CA ASN A 111 -11.11 12.77 -4.75
C ASN A 111 -12.18 12.93 -3.68
N LEU A 112 -12.86 11.85 -3.27
CA LEU A 112 -13.93 11.91 -2.28
C LEU A 112 -13.46 11.34 -0.95
N TRP A 113 -13.28 12.20 0.02
CA TRP A 113 -13.01 11.84 1.40
C TRP A 113 -14.30 11.54 2.15
N LYS A 114 -14.27 10.47 2.93
CA LYS A 114 -15.19 10.19 4.01
C LYS A 114 -14.37 10.06 5.28
N LEU A 115 -14.69 10.87 6.30
CA LEU A 115 -14.00 10.87 7.59
C LEU A 115 -15.00 10.52 8.69
N ARG A 116 -14.54 9.83 9.73
CA ARG A 116 -15.35 9.44 10.88
C ARG A 116 -14.57 9.50 12.18
N GLY A 117 -15.31 9.85 13.24
CA GLY A 117 -14.88 9.85 14.63
C GLY A 117 -14.05 11.08 14.99
N HIS A 118 -14.52 11.82 15.97
CA HIS A 118 -13.86 12.98 16.59
C HIS A 118 -13.21 13.95 15.59
N ILE A 119 -13.92 14.22 14.49
CA ILE A 119 -13.39 15.10 13.44
C ILE A 119 -13.27 16.50 13.99
N GLN A 120 -12.08 17.08 13.88
CA GLN A 120 -11.80 18.47 14.20
C GLN A 120 -11.17 19.14 12.98
N MET A 121 -11.76 20.21 12.52
CA MET A 121 -11.24 21.06 11.45
C MET A 121 -11.03 22.47 11.98
N HIS A 122 -9.88 23.05 11.69
CA HIS A 122 -9.56 24.42 12.01
C HIS A 122 -9.00 25.13 10.78
N ASN A 123 -9.77 26.05 10.24
CA ASN A 123 -9.35 26.97 9.19
C ASN A 123 -8.66 28.17 9.82
N GLN A 124 -7.35 28.30 9.58
CA GLN A 124 -6.55 29.40 10.15
C GLN A 124 -6.73 30.72 9.39
N ALA A 125 -7.23 30.67 8.15
CA ALA A 125 -7.41 31.86 7.32
C ALA A 125 -8.55 32.76 7.84
N ASP A 126 -9.65 32.16 8.33
CA ASP A 126 -10.84 32.87 8.81
C ASP A 126 -11.19 32.53 10.26
N GLY A 127 -10.44 31.63 10.92
CA GLY A 127 -10.66 31.21 12.31
C GLY A 127 -11.81 30.20 12.49
N THR A 128 -12.43 29.73 11.41
CA THR A 128 -13.55 28.77 11.48
C THR A 128 -13.10 27.45 12.12
N ARG A 129 -13.93 26.93 13.00
CA ARG A 129 -13.74 25.61 13.63
C ARG A 129 -14.99 24.77 13.42
N LEU A 130 -14.78 23.51 13.03
CA LEU A 130 -15.83 22.52 12.92
C LEU A 130 -15.45 21.30 13.76
N THR A 131 -16.42 20.79 14.53
CA THR A 131 -16.32 19.50 15.21
C THR A 131 -17.53 18.66 14.82
N THR A 132 -17.31 17.44 14.34
CA THR A 132 -18.38 16.54 13.89
C THR A 132 -17.91 15.08 13.98
N GLU A 133 -18.85 14.15 13.94
CA GLU A 133 -18.57 12.71 13.93
C GLU A 133 -18.45 12.13 12.52
N GLU A 134 -18.95 12.82 11.51
CA GLU A 134 -18.86 12.38 10.11
C GLU A 134 -18.72 13.60 9.19
N LEU A 135 -17.84 13.48 8.20
CA LEU A 135 -17.59 14.51 7.20
C LEU A 135 -17.35 13.87 5.85
N TYR A 136 -17.98 14.41 4.83
CA TYR A 136 -17.71 14.14 3.42
C TYR A 136 -17.09 15.38 2.78
N TRP A 137 -16.01 15.18 2.04
CA TRP A 137 -15.31 16.28 1.39
C TRP A 137 -14.82 15.88 0.02
N ASN A 138 -15.24 16.59 -0.99
CA ASN A 138 -14.81 16.39 -2.37
C ASN A 138 -13.68 17.38 -2.71
N MET A 139 -12.45 16.87 -2.89
CA MET A 139 -11.29 17.70 -3.20
C MET A 139 -11.40 18.43 -4.55
N ARG A 140 -12.20 17.91 -5.49
CA ARG A 140 -12.37 18.51 -6.83
C ARG A 140 -13.32 19.68 -6.82
N THR A 141 -14.41 19.62 -6.05
CA THR A 141 -15.42 20.69 -5.96
C THR A 141 -15.19 21.63 -4.79
N GLY A 142 -14.40 21.19 -3.79
CA GLY A 142 -14.17 21.94 -2.55
C GLY A 142 -15.34 21.87 -1.56
N GLU A 143 -16.32 21.00 -1.80
CA GLU A 143 -17.53 20.79 -0.98
C GLU A 143 -17.43 19.55 -0.12
#